data_d233093e5cb6bc230489126ee80c6e24
#
_entry.id   d233093e5cb6bc230489126ee80c6e24
#
_cell.length_a   1.000
_cell.length_b   1.000
_cell.length_c   1.000
_cell.angle_alpha   90.00
_cell.angle_beta   90.00
_cell.angle_gamma   90.00
#
_symmetry.space_group_name_H-M   'P 1'
#
loop_
_entity.id
_entity.type
_entity.pdbx_description
1 polymer ?
#
loop_
_entity_poly.entity_id
_entity_poly.type
_entity_poly.pdbx_seq_one_letter_code
_entity_poly.pdbx_strand_id
1 'polypeptide(L)'
;MEKLAIPSVSTGNMLREAMKNGSSLGEKVKYYMDNGLLVPDEVILDIVAERVAQSDCANGFILDGVPRTLPQAEALQAKGVRIDHVVSIEIDDSVIEGRMTGRRVCSKCGASYHIVANPPKQDGTCDLCEGELVIRKDDAPETVRRRLEVYHEQTEVLKDFYAKLGKLRLVDGGQSIQGANEEILKAIGAKV
;
A
#
# COMPACT_ATOMS: atom_id res chain seq x y z
N MET A 1 12.22 2.16 4.45
CA MET A 1 12.81 2.67 3.20
C MET A 1 14.19 3.26 3.46
N GLU A 2 14.36 4.27 4.29
CA GLU A 2 15.67 4.86 4.59
C GLU A 2 16.70 3.83 5.07
N LYS A 3 16.33 2.92 5.97
CA LYS A 3 17.23 1.88 6.50
C LYS A 3 17.62 0.80 5.48
N LEU A 4 16.82 0.53 4.47
CA LEU A 4 17.08 -0.50 3.44
C LEU A 4 17.67 0.07 2.15
N ALA A 5 17.66 1.40 1.98
CA ALA A 5 18.13 2.12 0.79
C ALA A 5 17.54 1.57 -0.54
N ILE A 6 16.28 1.11 -0.51
CA ILE A 6 15.53 0.63 -1.67
C ILE A 6 14.21 1.41 -1.81
N PRO A 7 13.70 1.61 -3.05
CA PRO A 7 12.46 2.33 -3.29
C PRO A 7 11.23 1.52 -2.86
N SER A 8 10.15 2.25 -2.57
CA SER A 8 8.81 1.69 -2.41
C SER A 8 8.03 1.87 -3.70
N VAL A 9 7.49 0.78 -4.21
CA VAL A 9 6.61 0.71 -5.38
C VAL A 9 5.19 0.54 -4.88
N SER A 10 4.48 1.66 -4.67
CA SER A 10 3.10 1.66 -4.21
C SER A 10 2.15 1.80 -5.39
N THR A 11 1.46 0.71 -5.74
CA THR A 11 0.48 0.71 -6.84
C THR A 11 -0.65 1.70 -6.59
N GLY A 12 -1.12 1.81 -5.35
CA GLY A 12 -2.15 2.77 -4.99
C GLY A 12 -1.73 4.23 -5.23
N ASN A 13 -0.47 4.58 -4.98
CA ASN A 13 0.04 5.93 -5.27
C ASN A 13 0.17 6.17 -6.77
N MET A 14 0.71 5.21 -7.52
CA MET A 14 0.84 5.30 -8.98
C MET A 14 -0.52 5.50 -9.65
N LEU A 15 -1.53 4.74 -9.25
CA LEU A 15 -2.89 4.87 -9.78
C LEU A 15 -3.51 6.24 -9.44
N ARG A 16 -3.36 6.72 -8.20
CA ARG A 16 -3.84 8.05 -7.82
C ARG A 16 -3.15 9.17 -8.58
N GLU A 17 -1.87 9.04 -8.83
CA GLU A 17 -1.12 9.99 -9.65
C GLU A 17 -1.62 9.99 -11.11
N ALA A 18 -1.85 8.81 -11.69
CA ALA A 18 -2.44 8.67 -13.01
C ALA A 18 -3.84 9.33 -13.10
N MET A 19 -4.67 9.15 -12.07
CA MET A 19 -5.98 9.82 -11.98
C MET A 19 -5.86 11.34 -11.86
N LYS A 20 -4.92 11.84 -11.04
CA LYS A 20 -4.67 13.27 -10.85
C LYS A 20 -4.21 13.96 -12.15
N ASN A 21 -3.39 13.25 -12.92
CA ASN A 21 -2.85 13.74 -14.20
C ASN A 21 -3.83 13.59 -15.37
N GLY A 22 -5.03 13.02 -15.16
CA GLY A 22 -6.03 12.82 -16.22
C GLY A 22 -5.55 11.89 -17.34
N SER A 23 -4.65 10.96 -17.05
CA SER A 23 -4.14 10.00 -18.04
C SER A 23 -5.22 8.98 -18.43
N SER A 24 -5.10 8.36 -19.60
CA SER A 24 -6.00 7.28 -20.03
C SER A 24 -6.03 6.11 -19.04
N LEU A 25 -4.93 5.83 -18.37
CA LEU A 25 -4.86 4.88 -17.27
C LEU A 25 -5.71 5.37 -16.09
N GLY A 26 -5.56 6.63 -15.69
CA GLY A 26 -6.31 7.22 -14.59
C GLY A 26 -7.81 7.15 -14.79
N GLU A 27 -8.29 7.42 -16.00
CA GLU A 27 -9.72 7.29 -16.35
C GLU A 27 -10.22 5.85 -16.23
N LYS A 28 -9.46 4.88 -16.73
CA LYS A 28 -9.80 3.45 -16.67
C LYS A 28 -9.88 2.91 -15.24
N VAL A 29 -8.98 3.33 -14.35
CA VAL A 29 -8.91 2.77 -12.99
C VAL A 29 -9.78 3.50 -11.98
N LYS A 30 -10.27 4.70 -12.33
CA LYS A 30 -11.04 5.56 -11.44
C LYS A 30 -12.25 4.87 -10.80
N TYR A 31 -13.02 4.14 -11.61
CA TYR A 31 -14.20 3.41 -11.13
C TYR A 31 -13.83 2.42 -10.00
N TYR A 32 -12.79 1.64 -10.19
CA TYR A 32 -12.33 0.65 -9.20
C TYR A 32 -11.85 1.31 -7.92
N MET A 33 -11.03 2.36 -8.05
CA MET A 33 -10.47 3.08 -6.91
C MET A 33 -11.55 3.78 -6.08
N ASP A 34 -12.49 4.48 -6.72
CA ASP A 34 -13.57 5.22 -6.05
C ASP A 34 -14.56 4.27 -5.32
N ASN A 35 -14.69 3.02 -5.78
CA ASN A 35 -15.59 2.01 -5.20
C ASN A 35 -14.88 0.97 -4.30
N GLY A 36 -13.58 1.12 -4.04
CA GLY A 36 -12.81 0.20 -3.19
C GLY A 36 -12.61 -1.19 -3.79
N LEU A 37 -12.74 -1.34 -5.12
CA LEU A 37 -12.54 -2.58 -5.86
C LEU A 37 -11.09 -2.73 -6.30
N LEU A 38 -10.68 -3.97 -6.61
CA LEU A 38 -9.39 -4.20 -7.23
C LEU A 38 -9.41 -3.80 -8.71
N VAL A 39 -8.35 -3.11 -9.13
CA VAL A 39 -8.09 -2.85 -10.55
C VAL A 39 -7.74 -4.17 -11.24
N PRO A 40 -8.14 -4.39 -12.51
CA PRO A 40 -7.82 -5.62 -13.24
C PRO A 40 -6.33 -5.99 -13.17
N ASP A 41 -6.06 -7.28 -12.97
CA ASP A 41 -4.71 -7.80 -12.71
C ASP A 41 -3.71 -7.43 -13.82
N GLU A 42 -4.12 -7.50 -15.09
CA GLU A 42 -3.28 -7.15 -16.23
C GLU A 42 -2.75 -5.71 -16.12
N VAL A 43 -3.63 -4.76 -15.76
CA VAL A 43 -3.25 -3.35 -15.61
C VAL A 43 -2.23 -3.18 -14.47
N ILE A 44 -2.46 -3.84 -13.34
CA ILE A 44 -1.55 -3.79 -12.19
C ILE A 44 -0.19 -4.39 -12.55
N LEU A 45 -0.17 -5.55 -13.23
CA LEU A 45 1.06 -6.24 -13.59
C LEU A 45 1.91 -5.43 -14.57
N ASP A 46 1.27 -4.74 -15.53
CA ASP A 46 1.99 -3.92 -16.51
C ASP A 46 2.67 -2.72 -15.86
N ILE A 47 1.94 -1.95 -15.03
CA ILE A 47 2.54 -0.80 -14.32
C ILE A 47 3.62 -1.22 -13.32
N VAL A 48 3.47 -2.36 -12.66
CA VAL A 48 4.50 -2.88 -11.75
C VAL A 48 5.74 -3.31 -12.53
N ALA A 49 5.57 -4.06 -13.63
CA ALA A 49 6.68 -4.50 -14.47
C ALA A 49 7.50 -3.32 -15.00
N GLU A 50 6.83 -2.29 -15.51
CA GLU A 50 7.49 -1.06 -15.98
C GLU A 50 8.25 -0.35 -14.84
N ARG A 51 7.65 -0.26 -13.66
CA ARG A 51 8.23 0.45 -12.51
C ARG A 51 9.45 -0.29 -11.93
N VAL A 52 9.39 -1.61 -11.77
CA VAL A 52 10.51 -2.37 -11.19
C VAL A 52 11.69 -2.53 -12.16
N ALA A 53 11.49 -2.28 -13.46
CA ALA A 53 12.56 -2.25 -14.44
C ALA A 53 13.41 -0.97 -14.39
N GLN A 54 13.00 0.05 -13.64
CA GLN A 54 13.77 1.29 -13.51
C GLN A 54 15.04 1.08 -12.69
N SER A 55 16.07 1.88 -12.99
CA SER A 55 17.41 1.72 -12.44
C SER A 55 17.50 1.84 -10.91
N ASP A 56 16.61 2.59 -10.29
CA ASP A 56 16.53 2.74 -8.82
C ASP A 56 16.07 1.44 -8.12
N CYS A 57 15.41 0.53 -8.85
CA CYS A 57 14.99 -0.78 -8.36
C CYS A 57 16.06 -1.89 -8.52
N ALA A 58 17.21 -1.59 -9.11
CA ALA A 58 18.25 -2.58 -9.38
C ALA A 58 18.78 -3.30 -8.13
N ASN A 59 18.83 -2.61 -6.99
CA ASN A 59 19.29 -3.15 -5.70
C ASN A 59 18.16 -3.78 -4.87
N GLY A 60 16.94 -3.83 -5.37
CA GLY A 60 15.74 -4.30 -4.71
C GLY A 60 14.68 -3.22 -4.59
N PHE A 61 13.51 -3.62 -4.10
CA PHE A 61 12.35 -2.74 -3.95
C PHE A 61 11.38 -3.30 -2.90
N ILE A 62 10.47 -2.46 -2.44
CA ILE A 62 9.32 -2.86 -1.62
C ILE A 62 8.07 -2.71 -2.47
N LEU A 63 7.32 -3.79 -2.67
CA LEU A 63 6.00 -3.74 -3.29
C LEU A 63 4.95 -3.39 -2.21
N ASP A 64 4.15 -2.38 -2.48
CA ASP A 64 3.04 -1.96 -1.61
C ASP A 64 1.73 -1.98 -2.41
N GLY A 65 0.77 -2.78 -1.93
CA GLY A 65 -0.53 -2.97 -2.55
C GLY A 65 -0.54 -3.91 -3.77
N VAL A 66 0.51 -4.73 -3.96
CA VAL A 66 0.61 -5.81 -4.94
C VAL A 66 1.57 -6.89 -4.43
N PRO A 67 1.30 -8.21 -4.65
CA PRO A 67 0.05 -8.75 -5.18
C PRO A 67 -1.12 -8.59 -4.20
N ARG A 68 -2.35 -8.59 -4.75
CA ARG A 68 -3.59 -8.65 -3.97
C ARG A 68 -4.46 -9.85 -4.35
N THR A 69 -4.07 -10.60 -5.37
CA THR A 69 -4.76 -11.82 -5.81
C THR A 69 -3.73 -12.91 -6.08
N LEU A 70 -4.16 -14.19 -6.03
CA LEU A 70 -3.31 -15.33 -6.40
C LEU A 70 -2.80 -15.19 -7.85
N PRO A 71 -3.64 -14.87 -8.85
CA PRO A 71 -3.15 -14.66 -10.21
C PRO A 71 -2.06 -13.62 -10.32
N GLN A 72 -2.15 -12.50 -9.56
CA GLN A 72 -1.05 -11.51 -9.52
C GLN A 72 0.24 -12.09 -8.95
N ALA A 73 0.16 -12.87 -7.85
CA ALA A 73 1.33 -13.48 -7.22
C ALA A 73 2.02 -14.47 -8.17
N GLU A 74 1.25 -15.31 -8.83
CA GLU A 74 1.74 -16.29 -9.81
C GLU A 74 2.35 -15.60 -11.04
N ALA A 75 1.70 -14.56 -11.56
CA ALA A 75 2.19 -13.80 -12.71
C ALA A 75 3.50 -13.05 -12.40
N LEU A 76 3.64 -12.45 -11.21
CA LEU A 76 4.90 -11.84 -10.77
C LEU A 76 6.02 -12.88 -10.72
N GLN A 77 5.75 -14.07 -10.18
CA GLN A 77 6.71 -15.16 -10.14
C GLN A 77 7.09 -15.63 -11.55
N ALA A 78 6.11 -15.80 -12.45
CA ALA A 78 6.34 -16.20 -13.84
C ALA A 78 7.16 -15.17 -14.63
N LYS A 79 6.99 -13.87 -14.32
CA LYS A 79 7.77 -12.77 -14.90
C LYS A 79 9.18 -12.64 -14.29
N GLY A 80 9.57 -13.52 -13.35
CA GLY A 80 10.88 -13.50 -12.72
C GLY A 80 11.06 -12.43 -11.64
N VAL A 81 9.98 -11.81 -11.17
CA VAL A 81 10.04 -10.87 -10.05
C VAL A 81 10.32 -11.65 -8.77
N ARG A 82 11.54 -11.51 -8.24
CA ARG A 82 11.94 -12.20 -7.03
C ARG A 82 11.41 -11.50 -5.79
N ILE A 83 10.58 -12.20 -5.03
CA ILE A 83 10.10 -11.76 -3.72
C ILE A 83 10.81 -12.61 -2.66
N ASP A 84 11.60 -11.97 -1.80
CA ASP A 84 12.36 -12.62 -0.74
C ASP A 84 11.53 -12.75 0.55
N HIS A 85 10.79 -11.71 0.90
CA HIS A 85 9.95 -11.66 2.10
C HIS A 85 8.58 -11.07 1.77
N VAL A 86 7.55 -11.57 2.44
CA VAL A 86 6.21 -10.99 2.43
C VAL A 86 5.84 -10.68 3.87
N VAL A 87 5.61 -9.41 4.15
CA VAL A 87 5.22 -8.95 5.49
C VAL A 87 3.72 -8.73 5.50
N SER A 88 3.01 -9.47 6.34
CA SER A 88 1.60 -9.25 6.63
C SER A 88 1.46 -8.55 7.97
N ILE A 89 0.88 -7.36 7.96
CA ILE A 89 0.64 -6.57 9.18
C ILE A 89 -0.75 -6.92 9.66
N GLU A 90 -0.82 -7.67 10.76
CA GLU A 90 -2.07 -8.18 11.32
C GLU A 90 -2.67 -7.17 12.30
N ILE A 91 -3.95 -6.84 12.09
CA ILE A 91 -4.67 -5.88 12.91
C ILE A 91 -6.18 -6.05 12.67
N ASP A 92 -7.00 -5.76 13.70
CA ASP A 92 -8.44 -5.86 13.60
C ASP A 92 -9.04 -4.85 12.62
N ASP A 93 -10.06 -5.26 11.87
CA ASP A 93 -10.77 -4.43 10.89
C ASP A 93 -11.31 -3.13 11.47
N SER A 94 -11.82 -3.17 12.69
CA SER A 94 -12.32 -1.97 13.39
C SER A 94 -11.23 -0.92 13.59
N VAL A 95 -9.99 -1.35 13.85
CA VAL A 95 -8.84 -0.45 13.98
C VAL A 95 -8.42 0.08 12.61
N ILE A 96 -8.47 -0.76 11.56
CA ILE A 96 -8.21 -0.33 10.19
C ILE A 96 -9.22 0.73 9.76
N GLU A 97 -10.53 0.49 9.99
CA GLU A 97 -11.60 1.45 9.67
C GLU A 97 -11.33 2.80 10.36
N GLY A 98 -11.02 2.81 11.65
CA GLY A 98 -10.68 4.03 12.39
C GLY A 98 -9.44 4.75 11.83
N ARG A 99 -8.38 4.00 11.48
CA ARG A 99 -7.16 4.57 10.90
C ARG A 99 -7.39 5.17 9.51
N MET A 100 -8.19 4.54 8.68
CA MET A 100 -8.44 5.00 7.31
C MET A 100 -9.39 6.20 7.28
N THR A 101 -10.46 6.18 8.04
CA THR A 101 -11.42 7.30 8.12
C THR A 101 -10.83 8.53 8.80
N GLY A 102 -9.90 8.34 9.75
CA GLY A 102 -9.15 9.41 10.41
C GLY A 102 -7.99 9.99 9.57
N ARG A 103 -7.64 9.37 8.45
CA ARG A 103 -6.51 9.81 7.61
C ARG A 103 -6.82 11.13 6.91
N ARG A 104 -5.77 11.95 6.80
CA ARG A 104 -5.75 13.17 5.98
C ARG A 104 -4.52 13.14 5.08
N VAL A 105 -4.66 13.62 3.86
CA VAL A 105 -3.57 13.63 2.90
C VAL A 105 -3.45 14.99 2.26
N CYS A 106 -2.23 15.48 2.15
CA CYS A 106 -1.96 16.74 1.49
C CYS A 106 -2.26 16.62 -0.02
N SER A 107 -3.14 17.49 -0.53
CA SER A 107 -3.50 17.56 -1.95
C SER A 107 -2.32 17.93 -2.85
N LYS A 108 -1.32 18.65 -2.30
CA LYS A 108 -0.15 19.17 -3.03
C LYS A 108 1.02 18.17 -3.04
N CYS A 109 1.51 17.71 -1.87
CA CYS A 109 2.72 16.88 -1.75
C CYS A 109 2.45 15.41 -1.39
N GLY A 110 1.19 15.03 -1.09
CA GLY A 110 0.83 13.66 -0.74
C GLY A 110 1.19 13.23 0.69
N ALA A 111 1.74 14.12 1.53
CA ALA A 111 2.06 13.82 2.94
C ALA A 111 0.80 13.33 3.68
N SER A 112 0.98 12.31 4.53
CA SER A 112 -0.12 11.67 5.24
C SER A 112 -0.12 12.04 6.71
N TYR A 113 -1.30 12.39 7.21
CA TYR A 113 -1.59 12.73 8.61
C TYR A 113 -2.75 11.89 9.12
N HIS A 114 -2.96 11.94 10.42
CA HIS A 114 -4.13 11.32 11.05
C HIS A 114 -4.63 12.24 12.16
N ILE A 115 -5.95 12.45 12.21
CA ILE A 115 -6.59 13.41 13.13
C ILE A 115 -6.27 13.19 14.63
N VAL A 116 -5.89 11.96 15.01
CA VAL A 116 -5.53 11.59 16.38
C VAL A 116 -4.08 11.16 16.51
N ALA A 117 -3.66 10.17 15.70
CA ALA A 117 -2.36 9.50 15.87
C ALA A 117 -1.16 10.32 15.36
N ASN A 118 -1.38 11.19 14.36
CA ASN A 118 -0.35 12.06 13.79
C ASN A 118 -1.00 13.34 13.25
N PRO A 119 -1.54 14.21 14.13
CA PRO A 119 -2.22 15.43 13.69
C PRO A 119 -1.22 16.42 13.09
N PRO A 120 -1.66 17.25 12.13
CA PRO A 120 -0.85 18.37 11.67
C PRO A 120 -0.71 19.43 12.78
N LYS A 121 0.29 20.28 12.70
CA LYS A 121 0.49 21.41 13.65
C LYS A 121 -0.65 22.42 13.58
N GLN A 122 -1.16 22.64 12.37
CA GLN A 122 -2.35 23.46 12.12
C GLN A 122 -3.38 22.62 11.39
N ASP A 123 -4.59 22.57 11.92
CA ASP A 123 -5.68 21.79 11.34
C ASP A 123 -5.93 22.19 9.88
N GLY A 124 -6.14 21.18 9.02
CA GLY A 124 -6.36 21.37 7.58
C GLY A 124 -5.13 21.74 6.76
N THR A 125 -3.95 21.97 7.38
CA THR A 125 -2.75 22.47 6.69
C THR A 125 -1.59 21.47 6.79
N CYS A 126 -0.90 21.25 5.69
CA CYS A 126 0.27 20.38 5.62
C CYS A 126 1.50 21.02 6.22
N ASP A 127 2.16 20.37 7.19
CA ASP A 127 3.37 20.87 7.83
C ASP A 127 4.60 20.95 6.90
N LEU A 128 4.57 20.23 5.76
CA LEU A 128 5.72 20.16 4.85
C LEU A 128 5.65 21.18 3.70
N CYS A 129 4.46 21.56 3.25
CA CYS A 129 4.33 22.41 2.06
C CYS A 129 3.14 23.38 2.12
N GLU A 130 2.49 23.49 3.28
CA GLU A 130 1.35 24.38 3.54
C GLU A 130 0.15 24.13 2.61
N GLY A 131 0.12 22.97 1.94
CA GLY A 131 -1.01 22.54 1.10
C GLY A 131 -2.19 22.08 1.95
N GLU A 132 -3.40 22.15 1.39
CA GLU A 132 -4.63 21.69 2.03
C GLU A 132 -4.61 20.18 2.31
N LEU A 133 -5.06 19.78 3.50
CA LEU A 133 -5.28 18.40 3.90
C LEU A 133 -6.71 17.96 3.57
N VAL A 134 -6.83 16.92 2.76
CA VAL A 134 -8.12 16.40 2.29
C VAL A 134 -8.32 14.94 2.72
N ILE A 135 -9.59 14.52 2.78
CA ILE A 135 -9.96 13.11 2.90
C ILE A 135 -9.91 12.48 1.51
N ARG A 136 -9.30 11.31 1.37
CA ARG A 136 -9.36 10.56 0.12
C ARG A 136 -10.77 10.03 -0.11
N LYS A 137 -11.21 9.95 -1.35
CA LYS A 137 -12.51 9.35 -1.67
C LYS A 137 -12.62 7.89 -1.24
N ASP A 138 -11.51 7.15 -1.38
CA ASP A 138 -11.40 5.75 -0.99
C ASP A 138 -11.24 5.54 0.54
N ASP A 139 -11.28 6.60 1.35
CA ASP A 139 -11.31 6.57 2.81
C ASP A 139 -12.71 6.86 3.40
N ALA A 140 -13.73 7.01 2.56
CA ALA A 140 -15.11 7.05 3.03
C ALA A 140 -15.49 5.73 3.74
N PRO A 141 -16.25 5.76 4.85
CA PRO A 141 -16.52 4.56 5.66
C PRO A 141 -17.05 3.38 4.85
N GLU A 142 -18.00 3.62 3.93
CA GLU A 142 -18.56 2.56 3.09
C GLU A 142 -17.50 1.96 2.15
N THR A 143 -16.64 2.80 1.58
CA THR A 143 -15.57 2.36 0.70
C THR A 143 -14.52 1.57 1.49
N VAL A 144 -14.20 1.98 2.72
CA VAL A 144 -13.29 1.26 3.60
C VAL A 144 -13.81 -0.14 3.92
N ARG A 145 -15.10 -0.27 4.29
CA ARG A 145 -15.73 -1.58 4.53
C ARG A 145 -15.67 -2.47 3.29
N ARG A 146 -15.99 -1.91 2.12
CA ARG A 146 -15.89 -2.66 0.86
C ARG A 146 -14.47 -3.14 0.59
N ARG A 147 -13.45 -2.33 0.88
CA ARG A 147 -12.04 -2.73 0.74
C ARG A 147 -11.64 -3.85 1.70
N LEU A 148 -12.16 -3.87 2.93
CA LEU A 148 -11.95 -4.97 3.87
C LEU A 148 -12.62 -6.26 3.40
N GLU A 149 -13.87 -6.20 2.92
CA GLU A 149 -14.54 -7.36 2.31
C GLU A 149 -13.72 -7.93 1.15
N VAL A 150 -13.30 -7.09 0.20
CA VAL A 150 -12.47 -7.50 -0.94
C VAL A 150 -11.12 -8.08 -0.49
N TYR A 151 -10.53 -7.53 0.58
CA TYR A 151 -9.30 -8.08 1.16
C TYR A 151 -9.52 -9.51 1.66
N HIS A 152 -10.55 -9.76 2.46
CA HIS A 152 -10.84 -11.09 2.98
C HIS A 152 -11.20 -12.10 1.88
N GLU A 153 -11.95 -11.65 0.87
CA GLU A 153 -12.35 -12.51 -0.26
C GLU A 153 -11.19 -12.87 -1.19
N GLN A 154 -10.28 -11.94 -1.47
CA GLN A 154 -9.33 -12.07 -2.59
C GLN A 154 -7.86 -12.00 -2.19
N THR A 155 -7.51 -11.29 -1.12
CA THR A 155 -6.12 -11.02 -0.75
C THR A 155 -5.64 -11.90 0.40
N GLU A 156 -6.47 -12.20 1.37
CA GLU A 156 -6.09 -12.95 2.57
C GLU A 156 -5.53 -14.34 2.25
N VAL A 157 -6.01 -14.97 1.18
CA VAL A 157 -5.52 -16.27 0.70
C VAL A 157 -4.01 -16.26 0.36
N LEU A 158 -3.43 -15.09 0.09
CA LEU A 158 -1.99 -14.93 -0.16
C LEU A 158 -1.14 -15.28 1.07
N LYS A 159 -1.68 -15.18 2.28
CA LYS A 159 -0.97 -15.58 3.49
C LYS A 159 -0.59 -17.07 3.42
N ASP A 160 -1.54 -17.93 3.06
CA ASP A 160 -1.28 -19.36 2.90
C ASP A 160 -0.33 -19.65 1.74
N PHE A 161 -0.49 -18.95 0.62
CA PHE A 161 0.39 -19.09 -0.53
C PHE A 161 1.85 -18.79 -0.16
N TYR A 162 2.12 -17.66 0.47
CA TYR A 162 3.48 -17.28 0.85
C TYR A 162 4.01 -18.00 2.09
N ALA A 163 3.14 -18.49 2.98
CA ALA A 163 3.54 -19.36 4.08
C ALA A 163 4.09 -20.69 3.57
N LYS A 164 3.43 -21.33 2.58
CA LYS A 164 3.92 -22.55 1.92
C LYS A 164 5.27 -22.36 1.24
N LEU A 165 5.58 -21.15 0.79
CA LEU A 165 6.89 -20.79 0.20
C LEU A 165 7.94 -20.39 1.24
N GLY A 166 7.60 -20.38 2.55
CA GLY A 166 8.50 -19.97 3.64
C GLY A 166 8.83 -18.47 3.68
N LYS A 167 8.09 -17.65 2.92
CA LYS A 167 8.36 -16.22 2.74
C LYS A 167 7.52 -15.31 3.62
N LEU A 168 6.42 -15.80 4.20
CA LEU A 168 5.52 -15.00 5.03
C LEU A 168 6.16 -14.62 6.36
N ARG A 169 5.97 -13.37 6.75
CA ARG A 169 6.31 -12.80 8.07
C ARG A 169 5.09 -12.06 8.59
N LEU A 170 4.58 -12.49 9.74
CA LEU A 170 3.47 -11.83 10.41
C LEU A 170 4.03 -10.80 11.39
N VAL A 171 3.43 -9.62 11.41
CA VAL A 171 3.83 -8.49 12.27
C VAL A 171 2.58 -7.89 12.92
N ASP A 172 2.64 -7.62 14.21
CA ASP A 172 1.55 -6.96 14.92
C ASP A 172 1.39 -5.50 14.48
N GLY A 173 0.25 -5.19 13.86
CA GLY A 173 -0.15 -3.83 13.47
C GLY A 173 -0.77 -2.99 14.59
N GLY A 174 -1.05 -3.59 15.75
CA GLY A 174 -1.63 -2.90 16.91
C GLY A 174 -0.64 -2.02 17.68
N GLN A 175 0.65 -2.25 17.48
CA GLN A 175 1.72 -1.51 18.14
C GLN A 175 2.00 -0.13 17.50
N SER A 176 2.96 0.62 18.05
CA SER A 176 3.41 1.89 17.48
C SER A 176 4.06 1.70 16.11
N ILE A 177 4.08 2.77 15.29
CA ILE A 177 4.75 2.77 13.97
C ILE A 177 6.23 2.37 14.12
N GLN A 178 6.90 2.86 15.17
CA GLN A 178 8.30 2.51 15.43
C GLN A 178 8.45 1.03 15.78
N GLY A 179 7.61 0.50 16.68
CA GLY A 179 7.64 -0.91 17.08
C GLY A 179 7.40 -1.83 15.89
N ALA A 180 6.35 -1.56 15.07
CA ALA A 180 6.08 -2.32 13.86
C ALA A 180 7.26 -2.28 12.87
N ASN A 181 7.89 -1.13 12.69
CA ASN A 181 9.06 -1.00 11.82
C ASN A 181 10.27 -1.82 12.33
N GLU A 182 10.53 -1.82 13.63
CA GLU A 182 11.62 -2.62 14.24
C GLU A 182 11.33 -4.13 14.10
N GLU A 183 10.09 -4.54 14.31
CA GLU A 183 9.66 -5.93 14.14
C GLU A 183 9.79 -6.38 12.68
N ILE A 184 9.37 -5.55 11.71
CA ILE A 184 9.55 -5.83 10.28
C ILE A 184 11.02 -6.03 9.94
N LEU A 185 11.90 -5.10 10.35
CA LEU A 185 13.34 -5.21 10.05
C LEU A 185 13.95 -6.47 10.63
N LYS A 186 13.58 -6.82 11.86
CA LYS A 186 14.01 -8.07 12.50
C LYS A 186 13.49 -9.30 11.74
N ALA A 187 12.20 -9.30 11.35
CA ALA A 187 11.57 -10.43 10.66
C ALA A 187 12.17 -10.72 9.28
N ILE A 188 12.69 -9.70 8.60
CA ILE A 188 13.37 -9.84 7.29
C ILE A 188 14.90 -9.99 7.43
N GLY A 189 15.44 -10.05 8.66
CA GLY A 189 16.89 -10.21 8.90
C GLY A 189 17.72 -8.95 8.59
N ALA A 190 17.11 -7.78 8.49
CA ALA A 190 17.81 -6.52 8.30
C ALA A 190 18.43 -6.05 9.63
N LYS A 191 19.59 -5.39 9.57
CA LYS A 191 20.20 -4.79 10.78
C LYS A 191 19.32 -3.62 11.25
N VAL A 192 18.93 -3.65 12.51
CA VAL A 192 18.16 -2.59 13.18
C VAL A 192 19.07 -1.43 13.56
#